data_f931deb2a6c57924ef02d7890d0d3c05
#
_entry.id   f931deb2a6c57924ef02d7890d0d3c05
#
_cell.length_a   1.000
_cell.length_b   1.000
_cell.length_c   1.000
_cell.angle_alpha   90.00
_cell.angle_beta   90.00
_cell.angle_gamma   90.00
#
_symmetry.space_group_name_H-M   'P 1'
#
loop_
_entity.id
_entity.type
_entity.pdbx_description
1 polymer ?
#
loop_
_entity_poly.entity_id
_entity_poly.type
_entity_poly.pdbx_seq_one_letter_code
_entity_poly.pdbx_strand_id
1 'polypeptide(L)'
;HVVSFSKNQGLARAFMAGLDAGLKLGADVIVNTDADNQYNADDIPLLVKPILDGKADVVIGARPISEIEHFPLIKKVLQKLGSLVVRLASRTEIPDAPSGFRAMSRDAAMRLNVFSDFSYTMETIIQAGQKNMAIMSVPIRVNEDLRPSRLVKSIPNYLRKSAMTIVRIFVVYKPFRFFMALGMVSFSVGFLIGLWYLYFYLFTLDAAGHIQSLILASILLGMGFQAFALAFIADLLAVNRRLMEDVQYRLRVMGSLNDND
;
A
#
# COMPACT_ATOMS: atom_id res chain seq x y z
N HIS A 1 1.11 -22.24 20.32
CA HIS A 1 0.34 -21.11 20.86
C HIS A 1 -0.79 -20.76 19.90
N VAL A 2 -1.95 -20.36 20.44
CA VAL A 2 -3.12 -19.96 19.65
C VAL A 2 -3.62 -18.60 20.14
N VAL A 3 -3.82 -17.68 19.18
CA VAL A 3 -4.46 -16.38 19.45
C VAL A 3 -5.87 -16.44 18.84
N SER A 4 -6.90 -16.34 19.68
CA SER A 4 -8.29 -16.42 19.26
C SER A 4 -9.00 -15.08 19.43
N PHE A 5 -9.82 -14.71 18.43
CA PHE A 5 -10.71 -13.58 18.52
C PHE A 5 -12.15 -14.04 18.77
N SER A 6 -12.90 -13.30 19.58
CA SER A 6 -14.33 -13.58 19.85
C SER A 6 -15.21 -13.47 18.59
N LYS A 7 -14.76 -12.72 17.58
CA LYS A 7 -15.39 -12.60 16.27
C LYS A 7 -14.33 -12.36 15.19
N ASN A 8 -14.66 -12.64 13.93
CA ASN A 8 -13.77 -12.34 12.81
C ASN A 8 -13.48 -10.83 12.73
N GLN A 9 -12.20 -10.45 12.88
CA GLN A 9 -11.72 -9.07 12.83
C GLN A 9 -10.96 -8.75 11.53
N GLY A 10 -10.91 -9.71 10.61
CA GLY A 10 -10.21 -9.57 9.34
C GLY A 10 -8.73 -9.97 9.39
N LEU A 11 -8.17 -10.15 8.18
CA LEU A 11 -6.84 -10.67 7.98
C LEU A 11 -5.73 -9.77 8.55
N ALA A 12 -5.87 -8.46 8.40
CA ALA A 12 -4.87 -7.50 8.87
C ALA A 12 -4.72 -7.52 10.41
N ARG A 13 -5.84 -7.62 11.12
CA ARG A 13 -5.79 -7.74 12.60
C ARG A 13 -5.22 -9.08 13.05
N ALA A 14 -5.54 -10.16 12.34
CA ALA A 14 -4.95 -11.47 12.62
C ALA A 14 -3.43 -11.45 12.41
N PHE A 15 -2.96 -10.82 11.34
CA PHE A 15 -1.54 -10.62 11.07
C PHE A 15 -0.84 -9.85 12.21
N MET A 16 -1.40 -8.70 12.62
CA MET A 16 -0.82 -7.90 13.70
C MET A 16 -0.80 -8.65 15.03
N ALA A 17 -1.86 -9.39 15.35
CA ALA A 17 -1.89 -10.21 16.55
C ALA A 17 -0.86 -11.36 16.51
N GLY A 18 -0.62 -11.92 15.34
CA GLY A 18 0.45 -12.91 15.12
C GLY A 18 1.85 -12.31 15.34
N LEU A 19 2.10 -11.09 14.81
CA LEU A 19 3.36 -10.38 15.04
C LEU A 19 3.56 -10.08 16.53
N ASP A 20 2.55 -9.52 17.18
CA ASP A 20 2.62 -9.17 18.61
C ASP A 20 2.85 -10.41 19.49
N ALA A 21 2.20 -11.54 19.15
CA ALA A 21 2.43 -12.81 19.83
C ALA A 21 3.86 -13.33 19.63
N GLY A 22 4.37 -13.31 18.39
CA GLY A 22 5.74 -13.72 18.08
C GLY A 22 6.78 -12.87 18.82
N LEU A 23 6.58 -11.55 18.86
CA LEU A 23 7.45 -10.62 19.60
C LEU A 23 7.47 -10.90 21.11
N LYS A 24 6.30 -11.14 21.71
CA LYS A 24 6.16 -11.50 23.14
C LYS A 24 6.80 -12.84 23.48
N LEU A 25 6.81 -13.78 22.53
CA LEU A 25 7.49 -15.07 22.67
C LEU A 25 9.01 -15.00 22.45
N GLY A 26 9.56 -13.81 22.21
CA GLY A 26 10.99 -13.62 22.07
C GLY A 26 11.53 -13.97 20.66
N ALA A 27 10.69 -14.08 19.63
CA ALA A 27 11.13 -14.42 18.29
C ALA A 27 12.09 -13.37 17.70
N ASP A 28 13.23 -13.80 17.15
CA ASP A 28 14.19 -12.95 16.43
C ASP A 28 13.79 -12.79 14.96
N VAL A 29 13.17 -13.81 14.38
CA VAL A 29 12.64 -13.80 13.02
C VAL A 29 11.22 -14.36 13.04
N ILE A 30 10.29 -13.64 12.40
CA ILE A 30 8.89 -14.04 12.28
C ILE A 30 8.61 -14.33 10.82
N VAL A 31 8.13 -15.55 10.53
CA VAL A 31 7.69 -15.97 9.20
C VAL A 31 6.16 -16.02 9.18
N ASN A 32 5.57 -15.30 8.24
CA ASN A 32 4.13 -15.35 7.97
C ASN A 32 3.84 -16.24 6.76
N THR A 33 2.82 -17.08 6.87
CA THR A 33 2.29 -17.89 5.78
C THR A 33 0.76 -17.94 5.85
N ASP A 34 0.11 -18.09 4.70
CA ASP A 34 -1.32 -18.31 4.64
C ASP A 34 -1.64 -19.79 4.92
N ALA A 35 -2.79 -20.07 5.58
CA ALA A 35 -3.19 -21.41 5.98
C ALA A 35 -3.93 -22.19 4.87
N ASP A 36 -3.73 -21.83 3.61
CA ASP A 36 -4.39 -22.45 2.45
C ASP A 36 -3.50 -23.45 1.71
N ASN A 37 -2.32 -23.75 2.25
CA ASN A 37 -1.32 -24.64 1.68
C ASN A 37 -0.76 -24.19 0.31
N GLN A 38 -0.92 -22.92 -0.05
CA GLN A 38 -0.40 -22.39 -1.33
C GLN A 38 1.13 -22.36 -1.36
N TYR A 39 1.77 -22.14 -0.20
CA TYR A 39 3.22 -22.00 -0.10
C TYR A 39 3.89 -23.28 0.39
N ASN A 40 5.06 -23.58 -0.18
CA ASN A 40 5.86 -24.72 0.27
C ASN A 40 6.63 -24.35 1.55
N ALA A 41 6.40 -25.10 2.63
CA ALA A 41 7.07 -24.86 3.91
C ALA A 41 8.59 -25.08 3.85
N ASP A 42 9.08 -25.94 2.94
CA ASP A 42 10.52 -26.16 2.76
C ASP A 42 11.28 -24.92 2.26
N ASP A 43 10.55 -23.88 1.80
CA ASP A 43 11.14 -22.63 1.37
C ASP A 43 11.31 -21.61 2.52
N ILE A 44 10.85 -21.93 3.75
CA ILE A 44 11.06 -21.09 4.94
C ILE A 44 12.54 -20.72 5.14
N PRO A 45 13.50 -21.65 5.03
CA PRO A 45 14.93 -21.32 5.16
C PRO A 45 15.41 -20.27 4.13
N LEU A 46 14.84 -20.25 2.91
CA LEU A 46 15.18 -19.25 1.88
C LEU A 46 14.77 -17.84 2.28
N LEU A 47 13.65 -17.71 3.01
CA LEU A 47 13.17 -16.42 3.53
C LEU A 47 13.96 -15.96 4.77
N VAL A 48 14.32 -16.90 5.65
CA VAL A 48 14.97 -16.61 6.94
C VAL A 48 16.46 -16.29 6.77
N LYS A 49 17.16 -17.00 5.88
CA LYS A 49 18.61 -16.87 5.71
C LYS A 49 19.09 -15.45 5.43
N PRO A 50 18.47 -14.63 4.52
CA PRO A 50 18.91 -13.25 4.30
C PRO A 50 18.80 -12.36 5.54
N ILE A 51 17.85 -12.65 6.44
CA ILE A 51 17.68 -11.92 7.71
C ILE A 51 18.81 -12.31 8.68
N LEU A 52 19.08 -13.60 8.84
CA LEU A 52 20.14 -14.09 9.70
C LEU A 52 21.53 -13.63 9.22
N ASP A 53 21.71 -13.51 7.91
CA ASP A 53 22.94 -12.97 7.29
C ASP A 53 23.06 -11.43 7.44
N GLY A 54 22.06 -10.74 8.01
CA GLY A 54 22.03 -9.27 8.14
C GLY A 54 21.85 -8.51 6.81
N LYS A 55 21.41 -9.19 5.75
CA LYS A 55 21.25 -8.60 4.41
C LYS A 55 19.87 -7.97 4.18
N ALA A 56 18.87 -8.37 4.96
CA ALA A 56 17.51 -7.90 4.85
C ALA A 56 16.81 -7.83 6.20
N ASP A 57 15.90 -6.85 6.34
CA ASP A 57 14.95 -6.72 7.46
C ASP A 57 13.64 -7.43 7.15
N VAL A 58 13.25 -7.42 5.88
CA VAL A 58 12.02 -8.05 5.37
C VAL A 58 12.33 -8.82 4.10
N VAL A 59 11.94 -10.09 4.05
CA VAL A 59 12.10 -10.95 2.88
C VAL A 59 10.73 -11.41 2.39
N ILE A 60 10.47 -11.27 1.09
CA ILE A 60 9.20 -11.61 0.46
C ILE A 60 9.41 -12.77 -0.50
N GLY A 61 8.65 -13.83 -0.33
CA GLY A 61 8.61 -14.93 -1.26
C GLY A 61 7.88 -14.54 -2.54
N ALA A 62 8.60 -14.45 -3.65
CA ALA A 62 8.04 -14.14 -4.96
C ALA A 62 7.58 -15.41 -5.67
N ARG A 63 6.31 -15.47 -6.00
CA ARG A 63 5.73 -16.55 -6.80
C ARG A 63 6.12 -16.39 -8.27
N PRO A 64 6.30 -17.48 -9.03
CA PRO A 64 6.57 -17.44 -10.47
C PRO A 64 5.29 -17.09 -11.27
N ILE A 65 4.80 -15.85 -11.12
CA ILE A 65 3.50 -15.39 -11.68
C ILE A 65 3.44 -15.50 -13.20
N SER A 66 4.59 -15.36 -13.88
CA SER A 66 4.69 -15.51 -15.34
C SER A 66 4.37 -16.92 -15.83
N GLU A 67 4.61 -17.94 -14.99
CA GLU A 67 4.47 -19.36 -15.30
C GLU A 67 3.07 -19.90 -14.95
N ILE A 68 2.25 -19.13 -14.25
CA ILE A 68 0.88 -19.55 -13.90
C ILE A 68 -0.02 -19.36 -15.12
N GLU A 69 -0.26 -20.44 -15.87
CA GLU A 69 -1.02 -20.43 -17.14
C GLU A 69 -2.49 -20.03 -16.99
N HIS A 70 -3.10 -20.19 -15.82
CA HIS A 70 -4.54 -20.03 -15.62
C HIS A 70 -5.00 -18.61 -15.24
N PHE A 71 -4.12 -17.59 -15.29
CA PHE A 71 -4.53 -16.22 -14.98
C PHE A 71 -5.02 -15.46 -16.21
N PRO A 72 -6.27 -14.93 -16.22
CA PRO A 72 -6.76 -14.03 -17.24
C PRO A 72 -5.80 -12.84 -17.44
N LEU A 73 -5.61 -12.40 -18.68
CA LEU A 73 -4.72 -11.27 -19.03
C LEU A 73 -5.01 -10.02 -18.17
N ILE A 74 -6.28 -9.71 -17.92
CA ILE A 74 -6.71 -8.59 -17.06
C ILE A 74 -6.15 -8.73 -15.65
N LYS A 75 -6.13 -9.94 -15.07
CA LYS A 75 -5.59 -10.17 -13.73
C LYS A 75 -4.07 -9.96 -13.71
N LYS A 76 -3.35 -10.39 -14.74
CA LYS A 76 -1.90 -10.16 -14.90
C LYS A 76 -1.58 -8.65 -15.01
N VAL A 77 -2.36 -7.89 -15.80
CA VAL A 77 -2.18 -6.44 -15.97
C VAL A 77 -2.43 -5.70 -14.65
N LEU A 78 -3.52 -6.02 -13.95
CA LEU A 78 -3.85 -5.38 -12.67
C LEU A 78 -2.85 -5.71 -11.57
N GLN A 79 -2.32 -6.91 -11.55
CA GLN A 79 -1.27 -7.30 -10.62
C GLN A 79 0.04 -6.56 -10.89
N LYS A 80 0.41 -6.40 -12.18
CA LYS A 80 1.56 -5.56 -12.59
C LYS A 80 1.34 -4.09 -12.21
N LEU A 81 0.13 -3.56 -12.44
CA LEU A 81 -0.21 -2.18 -12.06
C LEU A 81 -0.17 -2.00 -10.54
N GLY A 82 -0.74 -2.93 -9.77
CA GLY A 82 -0.67 -2.93 -8.31
C GLY A 82 0.77 -2.97 -7.80
N SER A 83 1.61 -3.84 -8.35
CA SER A 83 3.03 -3.91 -8.00
C SER A 83 3.80 -2.64 -8.40
N LEU A 84 3.47 -2.02 -9.55
CA LEU A 84 4.04 -0.73 -9.96
C LEU A 84 3.69 0.38 -8.95
N VAL A 85 2.43 0.45 -8.54
CA VAL A 85 1.99 1.45 -7.55
C VAL A 85 2.67 1.25 -6.21
N VAL A 86 2.79 0.01 -5.75
CA VAL A 86 3.54 -0.31 -4.52
C VAL A 86 4.99 0.08 -4.66
N ARG A 87 5.66 -0.23 -5.77
CA ARG A 87 7.04 0.20 -6.06
C ARG A 87 7.20 1.72 -6.01
N LEU A 88 6.30 2.47 -6.66
CA LEU A 88 6.30 3.93 -6.64
C LEU A 88 6.05 4.50 -5.23
N ALA A 89 5.21 3.85 -4.42
CA ALA A 89 4.89 4.27 -3.06
C ALA A 89 6.00 3.91 -2.06
N SER A 90 6.58 2.71 -2.19
CA SER A 90 7.59 2.16 -1.27
C SER A 90 9.04 2.51 -1.66
N ARG A 91 9.30 2.88 -2.92
CA ARG A 91 10.65 3.00 -3.50
C ARG A 91 11.43 1.67 -3.47
N THR A 92 10.74 0.55 -3.63
CA THR A 92 11.33 -0.81 -3.61
C THR A 92 11.03 -1.53 -4.91
N GLU A 93 11.88 -2.48 -5.30
CA GLU A 93 11.72 -3.26 -6.53
C GLU A 93 11.13 -4.65 -6.28
N ILE A 94 10.06 -4.74 -5.48
CA ILE A 94 9.44 -6.01 -5.14
C ILE A 94 8.51 -6.48 -6.29
N PRO A 95 8.76 -7.66 -6.87
CA PRO A 95 7.99 -8.16 -8.01
C PRO A 95 6.59 -8.67 -7.63
N ASP A 96 6.43 -9.26 -6.43
CA ASP A 96 5.17 -9.86 -5.96
C ASP A 96 4.74 -9.25 -4.62
N ALA A 97 4.27 -8.00 -4.65
CA ALA A 97 3.80 -7.30 -3.47
C ALA A 97 2.59 -7.97 -2.75
N PRO A 98 1.64 -8.64 -3.44
CA PRO A 98 0.55 -9.34 -2.80
C PRO A 98 0.92 -10.65 -2.05
N SER A 99 2.14 -11.18 -2.20
CA SER A 99 2.54 -12.42 -1.54
C SER A 99 2.39 -12.33 -0.02
N GLY A 100 1.71 -13.30 0.59
CA GLY A 100 1.57 -13.46 2.03
C GLY A 100 2.78 -14.14 2.68
N PHE A 101 3.59 -14.89 1.92
CA PHE A 101 4.73 -15.63 2.42
C PHE A 101 5.94 -14.71 2.57
N ARG A 102 6.25 -14.34 3.80
CA ARG A 102 7.29 -13.38 4.12
C ARG A 102 7.94 -13.61 5.47
N ALA A 103 9.20 -13.25 5.57
CA ALA A 103 9.93 -13.22 6.83
C ALA A 103 10.28 -11.78 7.23
N MET A 104 10.34 -11.52 8.52
CA MET A 104 10.66 -10.22 9.10
C MET A 104 11.59 -10.40 10.30
N SER A 105 12.60 -9.53 10.41
CA SER A 105 13.40 -9.43 11.62
C SER A 105 12.57 -8.93 12.79
N ARG A 106 13.02 -9.16 14.02
CA ARG A 106 12.39 -8.62 15.24
C ARG A 106 12.21 -7.10 15.16
N ASP A 107 13.24 -6.36 14.74
CA ASP A 107 13.18 -4.90 14.63
C ASP A 107 12.15 -4.47 13.57
N ALA A 108 12.13 -5.11 12.40
CA ALA A 108 11.13 -4.84 11.38
C ALA A 108 9.71 -5.10 11.89
N ALA A 109 9.48 -6.22 12.58
CA ALA A 109 8.18 -6.55 13.16
C ALA A 109 7.71 -5.52 14.19
N MET A 110 8.61 -5.00 15.03
CA MET A 110 8.31 -3.94 16.00
C MET A 110 7.93 -2.61 15.34
N ARG A 111 8.52 -2.29 14.18
CA ARG A 111 8.27 -1.04 13.44
C ARG A 111 7.05 -1.06 12.54
N LEU A 112 6.56 -2.24 12.17
CA LEU A 112 5.42 -2.38 11.27
C LEU A 112 4.09 -2.22 12.02
N ASN A 113 3.18 -1.42 11.43
CA ASN A 113 1.83 -1.20 11.93
C ASN A 113 0.84 -1.21 10.77
N VAL A 114 -0.10 -2.14 10.79
CA VAL A 114 -1.12 -2.26 9.75
C VAL A 114 -2.41 -1.63 10.21
N PHE A 115 -2.86 -0.59 9.52
CA PHE A 115 -4.10 0.14 9.81
C PHE A 115 -5.23 -0.20 8.83
N SER A 116 -4.90 -0.89 7.73
CA SER A 116 -5.87 -1.24 6.70
C SER A 116 -6.60 -2.53 7.08
N ASP A 117 -7.93 -2.52 7.05
CA ASP A 117 -8.72 -3.73 7.23
C ASP A 117 -8.64 -4.68 6.02
N PHE A 118 -8.09 -4.22 4.88
CA PHE A 118 -8.18 -4.95 3.62
C PHE A 118 -6.96 -5.81 3.31
N SER A 119 -5.73 -5.30 3.48
CA SER A 119 -4.52 -6.05 3.11
C SER A 119 -3.30 -5.53 3.86
N TYR A 120 -2.69 -6.41 4.66
CA TYR A 120 -1.41 -6.13 5.31
C TYR A 120 -0.23 -6.21 4.32
N THR A 121 -0.38 -6.97 3.23
CA THR A 121 0.74 -7.30 2.33
C THR A 121 1.36 -6.10 1.64
N MET A 122 0.53 -5.23 1.07
CA MET A 122 1.01 -4.01 0.40
C MET A 122 1.44 -2.95 1.40
N GLU A 123 0.70 -2.83 2.51
CA GLU A 123 0.96 -1.82 3.53
C GLU A 123 2.30 -2.04 4.22
N THR A 124 2.64 -3.27 4.57
CA THR A 124 3.93 -3.59 5.19
C THR A 124 5.12 -3.30 4.28
N ILE A 125 5.02 -3.56 2.96
CA ILE A 125 6.08 -3.21 1.99
C ILE A 125 6.25 -1.69 1.90
N ILE A 126 5.14 -0.95 1.83
CA ILE A 126 5.20 0.51 1.72
C ILE A 126 5.81 1.11 2.97
N GLN A 127 5.42 0.64 4.16
CA GLN A 127 6.00 1.10 5.42
C GLN A 127 7.48 0.75 5.53
N ALA A 128 7.86 -0.48 5.20
CA ALA A 128 9.25 -0.91 5.22
C ALA A 128 10.12 -0.04 4.29
N GLY A 129 9.65 0.22 3.06
CA GLY A 129 10.35 1.11 2.14
C GLY A 129 10.42 2.57 2.61
N GLN A 130 9.36 3.11 3.23
CA GLN A 130 9.37 4.47 3.78
C GLN A 130 10.27 4.62 5.01
N LYS A 131 10.45 3.54 5.79
CA LYS A 131 11.33 3.47 6.95
C LYS A 131 12.77 3.07 6.59
N ASN A 132 13.09 2.99 5.28
CA ASN A 132 14.39 2.61 4.73
C ASN A 132 14.89 1.25 5.26
N MET A 133 13.98 0.29 5.50
CA MET A 133 14.34 -1.08 5.83
C MET A 133 14.89 -1.79 4.59
N ALA A 134 15.85 -2.70 4.79
CA ALA A 134 16.36 -3.55 3.73
C ALA A 134 15.32 -4.61 3.35
N ILE A 135 14.76 -4.51 2.14
CA ILE A 135 13.75 -5.45 1.64
C ILE A 135 14.34 -6.27 0.51
N MET A 136 14.20 -7.59 0.60
CA MET A 136 14.60 -8.52 -0.45
C MET A 136 13.43 -9.35 -0.93
N SER A 137 13.55 -9.88 -2.15
CA SER A 137 12.63 -10.86 -2.70
C SER A 137 13.38 -12.12 -3.08
N VAL A 138 12.84 -13.27 -2.71
CA VAL A 138 13.41 -14.57 -3.07
C VAL A 138 12.36 -15.40 -3.83
N PRO A 139 12.76 -16.12 -4.89
CA PRO A 139 11.84 -17.00 -5.59
C PRO A 139 11.43 -18.16 -4.69
N ILE A 140 10.14 -18.49 -4.71
CA ILE A 140 9.56 -19.59 -3.92
C ILE A 140 8.75 -20.52 -4.81
N ARG A 141 8.59 -21.76 -4.35
CA ARG A 141 7.71 -22.74 -4.97
C ARG A 141 6.27 -22.51 -4.52
N VAL A 142 5.34 -22.83 -5.40
CA VAL A 142 3.90 -22.78 -5.14
C VAL A 142 3.35 -24.18 -5.26
N ASN A 143 2.58 -24.61 -4.28
CA ASN A 143 1.85 -25.88 -4.34
C ASN A 143 0.65 -25.74 -5.28
N GLU A 144 0.14 -26.88 -5.78
CA GLU A 144 -1.09 -26.90 -6.58
C GLU A 144 -2.28 -26.35 -5.77
N ASP A 145 -3.16 -25.61 -6.46
CA ASP A 145 -4.36 -25.05 -5.86
C ASP A 145 -5.33 -26.17 -5.41
N LEU A 146 -5.46 -26.41 -4.11
CA LEU A 146 -6.39 -27.39 -3.54
C LEU A 146 -7.87 -26.97 -3.66
N ARG A 147 -8.14 -25.70 -3.94
CA ARG A 147 -9.51 -25.16 -4.09
C ARG A 147 -9.53 -23.86 -4.90
N PRO A 148 -10.64 -23.59 -5.61
CA PRO A 148 -10.79 -22.34 -6.37
C PRO A 148 -10.74 -21.10 -5.46
N SER A 149 -10.10 -20.03 -5.92
CA SER A 149 -9.95 -18.77 -5.18
C SER A 149 -11.32 -18.16 -4.83
N ARG A 150 -11.55 -17.87 -3.55
CA ARG A 150 -12.76 -17.20 -3.05
C ARG A 150 -12.76 -15.67 -3.34
N LEU A 151 -11.61 -15.09 -3.67
CA LEU A 151 -11.44 -13.65 -3.80
C LEU A 151 -11.91 -13.08 -5.14
N VAL A 152 -12.00 -13.89 -6.19
CA VAL A 152 -12.35 -13.42 -7.55
C VAL A 152 -13.66 -14.04 -8.00
N LYS A 153 -14.77 -13.54 -7.45
CA LYS A 153 -16.13 -13.94 -7.91
C LYS A 153 -16.60 -13.12 -9.13
N SER A 154 -16.02 -11.94 -9.41
CA SER A 154 -16.43 -11.06 -10.50
C SER A 154 -15.29 -10.12 -10.88
N ILE A 155 -14.98 -10.05 -12.17
CA ILE A 155 -13.93 -9.16 -12.73
C ILE A 155 -14.22 -7.68 -12.40
N PRO A 156 -15.44 -7.12 -12.58
CA PRO A 156 -15.73 -5.73 -12.23
C PRO A 156 -15.50 -5.42 -10.76
N ASN A 157 -15.86 -6.32 -9.86
CA ASN A 157 -15.66 -6.12 -8.42
C ASN A 157 -14.16 -6.16 -8.04
N TYR A 158 -13.39 -7.01 -8.70
CA TYR A 158 -11.93 -7.04 -8.54
C TYR A 158 -11.27 -5.75 -9.02
N LEU A 159 -11.65 -5.25 -10.21
CA LEU A 159 -11.21 -3.95 -10.76
C LEU A 159 -11.48 -2.80 -9.81
N ARG A 160 -12.73 -2.70 -9.33
CA ARG A 160 -13.14 -1.65 -8.37
C ARG A 160 -12.31 -1.71 -7.08
N LYS A 161 -12.16 -2.89 -6.49
CA LYS A 161 -11.36 -3.06 -5.27
C LYS A 161 -9.89 -2.69 -5.49
N SER A 162 -9.29 -3.12 -6.61
CA SER A 162 -7.92 -2.79 -6.95
C SER A 162 -7.72 -1.28 -7.15
N ALA A 163 -8.62 -0.62 -7.89
CA ALA A 163 -8.58 0.83 -8.09
C ALA A 163 -8.71 1.59 -6.76
N MET A 164 -9.66 1.19 -5.89
CA MET A 164 -9.81 1.80 -4.57
C MET A 164 -8.56 1.60 -3.69
N THR A 165 -7.93 0.42 -3.76
CA THR A 165 -6.68 0.16 -3.03
C THR A 165 -5.55 1.07 -3.51
N ILE A 166 -5.42 1.25 -4.83
CA ILE A 166 -4.43 2.14 -5.44
C ILE A 166 -4.63 3.59 -4.96
N VAL A 167 -5.86 4.10 -5.08
CA VAL A 167 -6.19 5.46 -4.63
C VAL A 167 -5.89 5.61 -3.13
N ARG A 168 -6.32 4.65 -2.30
CA ARG A 168 -6.06 4.66 -0.86
C ARG A 168 -4.57 4.70 -0.54
N ILE A 169 -3.74 3.92 -1.24
CA ILE A 169 -2.29 3.93 -1.07
C ILE A 169 -1.73 5.34 -1.32
N PHE A 170 -2.12 6.00 -2.42
CA PHE A 170 -1.64 7.35 -2.71
C PHE A 170 -2.13 8.37 -1.69
N VAL A 171 -3.42 8.34 -1.33
CA VAL A 171 -4.00 9.26 -0.34
C VAL A 171 -3.36 9.10 1.03
N VAL A 172 -3.08 7.86 1.46
CA VAL A 172 -2.53 7.59 2.80
C VAL A 172 -1.02 7.79 2.87
N TYR A 173 -0.26 7.37 1.83
CA TYR A 173 1.20 7.32 1.90
C TYR A 173 1.92 8.43 1.12
N LYS A 174 1.26 9.06 0.15
CA LYS A 174 1.78 10.21 -0.62
C LYS A 174 0.70 11.28 -0.82
N PRO A 175 0.05 11.75 0.25
CA PRO A 175 -1.11 12.64 0.15
C PRO A 175 -0.78 13.94 -0.56
N PHE A 176 0.36 14.56 -0.24
CA PHE A 176 0.78 15.80 -0.89
C PHE A 176 0.84 15.66 -2.42
N ARG A 177 1.50 14.61 -2.92
CA ARG A 177 1.62 14.40 -4.38
C ARG A 177 0.27 14.12 -5.03
N PHE A 178 -0.60 13.37 -4.35
CA PHE A 178 -1.92 13.03 -4.85
C PHE A 178 -2.79 14.27 -5.02
N PHE A 179 -2.97 15.05 -3.95
CA PHE A 179 -3.80 16.25 -3.99
C PHE A 179 -3.18 17.37 -4.82
N MET A 180 -1.85 17.50 -4.83
CA MET A 180 -1.15 18.47 -5.68
C MET A 180 -1.35 18.15 -7.17
N ALA A 181 -1.24 16.88 -7.58
CA ALA A 181 -1.49 16.50 -8.97
C ALA A 181 -2.95 16.74 -9.37
N LEU A 182 -3.91 16.38 -8.51
CA LEU A 182 -5.33 16.63 -8.74
C LEU A 182 -5.61 18.13 -8.86
N GLY A 183 -5.04 18.93 -7.95
CA GLY A 183 -5.13 20.40 -7.97
C GLY A 183 -4.53 21.00 -9.23
N MET A 184 -3.34 20.52 -9.63
CA MET A 184 -2.66 20.99 -10.84
C MET A 184 -3.49 20.73 -12.10
N VAL A 185 -4.05 19.53 -12.24
CA VAL A 185 -4.92 19.18 -13.38
C VAL A 185 -6.15 20.06 -13.41
N SER A 186 -6.88 20.16 -12.29
CA SER A 186 -8.09 20.96 -12.19
C SER A 186 -7.82 22.44 -12.47
N PHE A 187 -6.77 23.00 -11.84
CA PHE A 187 -6.37 24.38 -12.01
C PHE A 187 -5.94 24.69 -13.45
N SER A 188 -5.12 23.83 -14.06
CA SER A 188 -4.65 24.02 -15.44
C SER A 188 -5.81 23.98 -16.45
N VAL A 189 -6.74 23.04 -16.30
CA VAL A 189 -7.92 22.98 -17.17
C VAL A 189 -8.79 24.22 -16.99
N GLY A 190 -9.07 24.63 -15.75
CA GLY A 190 -9.81 25.86 -15.45
C GLY A 190 -9.13 27.11 -16.00
N PHE A 191 -7.82 27.19 -15.86
CA PHE A 191 -7.02 28.30 -16.38
C PHE A 191 -7.08 28.38 -17.92
N LEU A 192 -6.92 27.25 -18.61
CA LEU A 192 -7.00 27.19 -20.08
C LEU A 192 -8.41 27.59 -20.58
N ILE A 193 -9.48 27.13 -19.91
CA ILE A 193 -10.85 27.54 -20.25
C ILE A 193 -11.03 29.03 -19.99
N GLY A 194 -10.47 29.57 -18.90
CA GLY A 194 -10.51 31.00 -18.59
C GLY A 194 -9.78 31.87 -19.62
N LEU A 195 -8.58 31.42 -20.07
CA LEU A 195 -7.84 32.05 -21.17
C LEU A 195 -8.62 32.03 -22.49
N TRP A 196 -9.27 30.88 -22.78
CA TRP A 196 -10.11 30.75 -23.96
C TRP A 196 -11.30 31.72 -23.92
N TYR A 197 -11.98 31.85 -22.79
CA TYR A 197 -13.05 32.86 -22.58
C TYR A 197 -12.51 34.28 -22.77
N LEU A 198 -11.34 34.63 -22.18
CA LEU A 198 -10.73 35.94 -22.26
C LEU A 198 -10.39 36.32 -23.70
N TYR A 199 -9.92 35.35 -24.51
CA TYR A 199 -9.67 35.56 -25.95
C TYR A 199 -10.96 36.00 -26.68
N PHE A 200 -12.10 35.30 -26.48
CA PHE A 200 -13.38 35.68 -27.10
C PHE A 200 -13.88 37.03 -26.59
N TYR A 201 -13.73 37.31 -25.33
CA TYR A 201 -14.11 38.59 -24.72
C TYR A 201 -13.35 39.77 -25.33
N LEU A 202 -12.06 39.63 -25.56
CA LEU A 202 -11.19 40.74 -26.03
C LEU A 202 -11.21 40.92 -27.56
N PHE A 203 -11.32 39.84 -28.30
CA PHE A 203 -11.10 39.86 -29.77
C PHE A 203 -12.36 39.68 -30.60
N THR A 204 -13.40 39.02 -30.09
CA THR A 204 -14.61 38.75 -30.86
C THR A 204 -15.84 39.52 -30.39
N LEU A 205 -15.77 40.17 -29.23
CA LEU A 205 -16.88 40.92 -28.60
C LEU A 205 -18.14 40.07 -28.35
N ASP A 206 -18.05 38.75 -28.52
CA ASP A 206 -19.14 37.78 -28.29
C ASP A 206 -19.00 37.05 -26.97
N ALA A 207 -18.89 37.85 -25.86
CA ALA A 207 -18.75 37.29 -24.53
C ALA A 207 -20.04 36.64 -24.01
N ALA A 208 -21.21 37.08 -24.48
CA ALA A 208 -22.50 36.60 -23.98
C ALA A 208 -22.74 35.10 -24.30
N GLY A 209 -22.21 34.59 -25.42
CA GLY A 209 -22.33 33.17 -25.79
C GLY A 209 -21.44 32.23 -24.98
N HIS A 210 -20.48 32.75 -24.18
CA HIS A 210 -19.46 31.92 -23.49
C HIS A 210 -19.46 32.03 -21.97
N ILE A 211 -20.50 32.61 -21.35
CA ILE A 211 -20.62 32.76 -19.88
C ILE A 211 -20.54 31.41 -19.16
N GLN A 212 -21.07 30.34 -19.75
CA GLN A 212 -21.01 28.99 -19.17
C GLN A 212 -19.57 28.49 -19.00
N SER A 213 -18.68 28.81 -19.95
CA SER A 213 -17.26 28.45 -19.84
C SER A 213 -16.54 29.23 -18.73
N LEU A 214 -16.90 30.50 -18.51
CA LEU A 214 -16.37 31.29 -17.39
C LEU A 214 -16.79 30.70 -16.03
N ILE A 215 -18.05 30.28 -15.90
CA ILE A 215 -18.54 29.60 -14.68
C ILE A 215 -17.77 28.30 -14.45
N LEU A 216 -17.62 27.48 -15.49
CA LEU A 216 -16.87 26.22 -15.41
C LEU A 216 -15.38 26.47 -15.03
N ALA A 217 -14.75 27.49 -15.64
CA ALA A 217 -13.39 27.89 -15.31
C ALA A 217 -13.25 28.28 -13.84
N SER A 218 -14.18 29.10 -13.32
CA SER A 218 -14.16 29.55 -11.92
C SER A 218 -14.32 28.36 -10.95
N ILE A 219 -15.22 27.43 -11.24
CA ILE A 219 -15.40 26.22 -10.43
C ILE A 219 -14.13 25.38 -10.43
N LEU A 220 -13.53 25.12 -11.61
CA LEU A 220 -12.29 24.32 -11.72
C LEU A 220 -11.10 24.97 -11.04
N LEU A 221 -10.94 26.30 -11.15
CA LEU A 221 -9.89 27.05 -10.44
C LEU A 221 -10.11 26.97 -8.92
N GLY A 222 -11.34 27.15 -8.44
CA GLY A 222 -11.69 27.01 -7.02
C GLY A 222 -11.41 25.61 -6.49
N MET A 223 -11.82 24.56 -7.23
CA MET A 223 -11.53 23.17 -6.89
C MET A 223 -10.01 22.89 -6.87
N GLY A 224 -9.27 23.43 -7.86
CA GLY A 224 -7.81 23.32 -7.90
C GLY A 224 -7.15 23.94 -6.68
N PHE A 225 -7.56 25.15 -6.30
CA PHE A 225 -7.07 25.84 -5.10
C PHE A 225 -7.39 25.05 -3.81
N GLN A 226 -8.62 24.55 -3.68
CA GLN A 226 -9.00 23.69 -2.55
C GLN A 226 -8.16 22.42 -2.48
N ALA A 227 -7.86 21.78 -3.62
CA ALA A 227 -7.02 20.61 -3.67
C ALA A 227 -5.58 20.91 -3.21
N PHE A 228 -5.03 22.08 -3.54
CA PHE A 228 -3.73 22.53 -3.03
C PHE A 228 -3.76 22.71 -1.51
N ALA A 229 -4.78 23.36 -0.95
CA ALA A 229 -4.93 23.50 0.49
C ALA A 229 -5.02 22.12 1.19
N LEU A 230 -5.81 21.20 0.61
CA LEU A 230 -5.89 19.83 1.10
C LEU A 230 -4.55 19.09 1.02
N ALA A 231 -3.70 19.36 0.02
CA ALA A 231 -2.39 18.75 -0.08
C ALA A 231 -1.52 19.06 1.15
N PHE A 232 -1.49 20.32 1.58
CA PHE A 232 -0.73 20.74 2.77
C PHE A 232 -1.30 20.15 4.06
N ILE A 233 -2.63 20.20 4.25
CA ILE A 233 -3.27 19.63 5.44
C ILE A 233 -3.02 18.11 5.52
N ALA A 234 -3.16 17.41 4.42
CA ALA A 234 -2.96 15.97 4.36
C ALA A 234 -1.49 15.57 4.59
N ASP A 235 -0.53 16.42 4.20
CA ASP A 235 0.90 16.21 4.51
C ASP A 235 1.18 16.36 6.00
N LEU A 236 0.61 17.37 6.65
CA LEU A 236 0.71 17.54 8.11
C LEU A 236 0.13 16.35 8.87
N LEU A 237 -1.03 15.82 8.41
CA LEU A 237 -1.61 14.60 8.99
C LEU A 237 -0.71 13.37 8.79
N ALA A 238 -0.03 13.27 7.64
CA ALA A 238 0.93 12.19 7.40
C ALA A 238 2.16 12.28 8.32
N VAL A 239 2.62 13.49 8.67
CA VAL A 239 3.68 13.70 9.67
C VAL A 239 3.21 13.23 11.05
N ASN A 240 2.00 13.63 11.50
CA ASN A 240 1.45 13.19 12.77
C ASN A 240 1.35 11.66 12.87
N ARG A 241 0.94 11.01 11.79
CA ARG A 241 0.90 9.54 11.73
C ARG A 241 2.29 8.93 11.97
N ARG A 242 3.34 9.46 11.31
CA ARG A 242 4.72 8.97 11.50
C ARG A 242 5.20 9.12 12.94
N LEU A 243 4.87 10.23 13.60
CA LEU A 243 5.19 10.44 15.01
C LEU A 243 4.49 9.41 15.90
N MET A 244 3.21 9.11 15.64
CA MET A 244 2.49 8.05 16.38
C MET A 244 3.08 6.66 16.14
N GLU A 245 3.51 6.34 14.93
CA GLU A 245 4.20 5.08 14.63
C GLU A 245 5.54 4.97 15.37
N ASP A 246 6.29 6.06 15.52
CA ASP A 246 7.54 6.10 16.29
C ASP A 246 7.28 5.90 17.80
N VAL A 247 6.24 6.53 18.34
CA VAL A 247 5.82 6.31 19.74
C VAL A 247 5.46 4.84 19.98
N GLN A 248 4.68 4.23 19.08
CA GLN A 248 4.32 2.82 19.20
C GLN A 248 5.54 1.89 19.13
N TYR A 249 6.50 2.18 18.27
CA TYR A 249 7.76 1.43 18.21
C TYR A 249 8.52 1.51 19.55
N ARG A 250 8.68 2.71 20.11
CA ARG A 250 9.37 2.90 21.39
C ARG A 250 8.68 2.16 22.53
N LEU A 251 7.33 2.16 22.55
CA LEU A 251 6.56 1.41 23.54
C LEU A 251 6.77 -0.10 23.41
N ARG A 252 6.84 -0.64 22.19
CA ARG A 252 7.12 -2.07 21.96
C ARG A 252 8.54 -2.45 22.40
N VAL A 253 9.53 -1.59 22.12
CA VAL A 253 10.91 -1.81 22.58
C VAL A 253 10.98 -1.81 24.10
N MET A 254 10.36 -0.84 24.79
CA MET A 254 10.33 -0.81 26.25
C MET A 254 9.60 -2.03 26.85
N GLY A 255 8.48 -2.44 26.26
CA GLY A 255 7.76 -3.64 26.70
C GLY A 255 8.60 -4.90 26.56
N SER A 256 9.37 -5.03 25.46
CA SER A 256 10.23 -6.20 25.24
C SER A 256 11.46 -6.27 26.16
N LEU A 257 11.88 -5.16 26.74
CA LEU A 257 12.95 -5.12 27.73
C LEU A 257 12.45 -5.58 29.11
N ASN A 258 11.23 -5.20 29.49
CA ASN A 258 10.63 -5.60 30.77
C ASN A 258 10.20 -7.08 30.82
N ASP A 259 9.96 -7.73 29.67
CA ASP A 259 9.59 -9.15 29.61
C ASP A 259 10.82 -10.08 29.73
N ASN A 260 12.05 -9.53 29.68
CA ASN A 260 13.30 -10.29 29.78
C ASN A 260 13.98 -10.20 31.17
N ASP A 261 13.43 -9.38 32.09
CA ASP A 261 13.82 -9.30 33.50
C ASP A 261 12.88 -10.16 34.36
#